data_23c0ab70b31887acec6651511859ee92
#
_entry.id   23c0ab70b31887acec6651511859ee92
#
_cell.length_a   1.000
_cell.length_b   1.000
_cell.length_c   1.000
_cell.angle_alpha   90.00
_cell.angle_beta   90.00
_cell.angle_gamma   90.00
#
_symmetry.space_group_name_H-M   'P 1'
#
loop_
_entity.id
_entity.type
_entity.pdbx_description
1 polymer ?
#
loop_
_entity_poly.entity_id
_entity_poly.type
_entity_poly.pdbx_seq_one_letter_code
_entity_poly.pdbx_strand_id
1 'polypeptide(L)'
;MRVGVIGGAGYTAGELLRLLVNHPAAEIAFVHSDSNAGNALGDVHGGLLGETDLRFTAEYDLGAIDVLFLCSAHGRSREFLAANALPEGLRIVDLAQDFRDESEGFVYGLPELNRDRIRAARRVANPGCFATAIQLALLPLAREGLLREEVHATAVTGSTGAGVKPSATTHFSWRTDNISVYKAFTHQHLSEIGRTLGAMQGGAAPEINFVPMRGDFTR
;
A
#
# COMPACT_ATOMS: atom_id res chain seq x y z
N MET A 1 -20.32 -5.12 -6.01
CA MET A 1 -19.42 -5.44 -4.90
C MET A 1 -19.33 -4.22 -4.01
N ARG A 2 -19.71 -4.37 -2.73
CA ARG A 2 -19.73 -3.26 -1.77
C ARG A 2 -18.39 -3.16 -1.05
N VAL A 3 -17.83 -1.97 -1.01
CA VAL A 3 -16.47 -1.71 -0.54
C VAL A 3 -16.49 -0.78 0.66
N GLY A 4 -15.76 -1.14 1.72
CA GLY A 4 -15.47 -0.27 2.86
C GLY A 4 -13.99 0.13 2.90
N VAL A 5 -13.70 1.32 3.34
CA VAL A 5 -12.34 1.86 3.47
C VAL A 5 -12.11 2.36 4.90
N ILE A 6 -11.11 1.83 5.59
CA ILE A 6 -10.64 2.30 6.89
C ILE A 6 -9.35 3.11 6.70
N GLY A 7 -9.24 4.25 7.38
CA GLY A 7 -8.09 5.16 7.21
C GLY A 7 -8.20 6.02 5.94
N GLY A 8 -9.43 6.40 5.60
CA GLY A 8 -9.80 7.04 4.34
C GLY A 8 -9.13 8.39 4.04
N ALA A 9 -8.60 9.10 5.03
CA ALA A 9 -7.99 10.43 4.84
C ALA A 9 -6.49 10.39 4.42
N GLY A 10 -5.89 9.20 4.34
CA GLY A 10 -4.51 9.04 3.90
C GLY A 10 -4.33 9.18 2.38
N TYR A 11 -3.12 9.52 1.91
CA TYR A 11 -2.84 9.64 0.47
C TYR A 11 -3.11 8.35 -0.30
N THR A 12 -2.77 7.20 0.27
CA THR A 12 -3.03 5.89 -0.36
C THR A 12 -4.53 5.64 -0.52
N ALA A 13 -5.32 6.03 0.48
CA ALA A 13 -6.77 5.96 0.39
C ALA A 13 -7.34 6.90 -0.68
N GLY A 14 -6.80 8.11 -0.81
CA GLY A 14 -7.20 9.04 -1.88
C GLY A 14 -6.98 8.45 -3.27
N GLU A 15 -5.84 7.78 -3.51
CA GLU A 15 -5.58 7.09 -4.79
C GLU A 15 -6.51 5.90 -5.01
N LEU A 16 -6.77 5.11 -3.96
CA LEU A 16 -7.73 4.02 -4.01
C LEU A 16 -9.13 4.53 -4.35
N LEU A 17 -9.60 5.58 -3.67
CA LEU A 17 -10.91 6.18 -3.92
C LEU A 17 -11.05 6.72 -5.34
N ARG A 18 -9.99 7.34 -5.87
CA ARG A 18 -9.96 7.79 -7.27
C ARG A 18 -10.19 6.66 -8.28
N LEU A 19 -9.72 5.45 -7.96
CA LEU A 19 -9.95 4.26 -8.78
C LEU A 19 -11.35 3.69 -8.57
N LEU A 20 -11.84 3.67 -7.31
CA LEU A 20 -13.11 3.05 -6.95
C LEU A 20 -14.32 3.86 -7.38
N VAL A 21 -14.27 5.18 -7.34
CA VAL A 21 -15.39 6.07 -7.73
C VAL A 21 -15.87 5.79 -9.16
N ASN A 22 -14.94 5.49 -10.07
CA ASN A 22 -15.23 5.19 -11.45
C ASN A 22 -15.21 3.67 -11.78
N HIS A 23 -15.12 2.80 -10.76
CA HIS A 23 -15.03 1.36 -11.00
C HIS A 23 -16.42 0.75 -11.25
N PRO A 24 -16.69 0.13 -12.43
CA PRO A 24 -18.05 -0.27 -12.85
C PRO A 24 -18.68 -1.36 -11.98
N ALA A 25 -17.89 -2.10 -11.21
CA ALA A 25 -18.36 -3.20 -10.36
C ALA A 25 -18.18 -2.95 -8.86
N ALA A 26 -17.79 -1.74 -8.45
CA ALA A 26 -17.59 -1.39 -7.04
C ALA A 26 -18.57 -0.28 -6.62
N GLU A 27 -19.15 -0.42 -5.45
CA GLU A 27 -19.95 0.57 -4.74
C GLU A 27 -19.27 0.87 -3.42
N ILE A 28 -18.88 2.12 -3.18
CA ILE A 28 -18.26 2.53 -1.93
C ILE A 28 -19.37 2.69 -0.88
N ALA A 29 -19.42 1.77 0.08
CA ALA A 29 -20.42 1.77 1.14
C ALA A 29 -20.07 2.76 2.26
N PHE A 30 -18.80 2.85 2.64
CA PHE A 30 -18.30 3.83 3.59
C PHE A 30 -16.81 4.15 3.40
N VAL A 31 -16.42 5.34 3.83
CA VAL A 31 -15.02 5.77 3.95
C VAL A 31 -14.81 6.30 5.35
N HIS A 32 -14.13 5.52 6.19
CA HIS A 32 -13.97 5.83 7.60
C HIS A 32 -12.75 6.71 7.85
N SER A 33 -12.97 7.77 8.65
CA SER A 33 -11.91 8.63 9.20
C SER A 33 -12.43 9.35 10.44
N ASP A 34 -11.88 9.06 11.61
CA ASP A 34 -12.28 9.74 12.87
C ASP A 34 -12.09 11.25 12.80
N SER A 35 -10.96 11.69 12.25
CA SER A 35 -10.61 13.13 12.21
C SER A 35 -11.34 13.93 11.14
N ASN A 36 -11.96 13.28 10.16
CA ASN A 36 -12.63 13.93 9.03
C ASN A 36 -14.10 13.55 8.89
N ALA A 37 -14.68 12.87 9.88
CA ALA A 37 -16.08 12.45 9.84
C ALA A 37 -17.02 13.65 9.56
N GLY A 38 -17.91 13.50 8.59
CA GLY A 38 -18.82 14.53 8.11
C GLY A 38 -18.28 15.42 6.97
N ASN A 39 -16.97 15.52 6.77
CA ASN A 39 -16.39 16.27 5.65
C ASN A 39 -16.62 15.53 4.31
N ALA A 40 -16.75 16.27 3.22
CA ALA A 40 -16.78 15.67 1.89
C ALA A 40 -15.41 15.04 1.54
N LEU A 41 -15.42 13.97 0.74
CA LEU A 41 -14.14 13.36 0.30
C LEU A 41 -13.30 14.36 -0.49
N GLY A 42 -13.93 15.23 -1.29
CA GLY A 42 -13.26 16.27 -2.07
C GLY A 42 -12.56 17.34 -1.25
N ASP A 43 -13.00 17.58 0.00
CA ASP A 43 -12.37 18.57 0.91
C ASP A 43 -10.97 18.10 1.37
N VAL A 44 -10.75 16.78 1.44
CA VAL A 44 -9.47 16.16 1.85
C VAL A 44 -8.66 15.69 0.64
N HIS A 45 -9.33 15.11 -0.33
CA HIS A 45 -8.75 14.60 -1.57
C HIS A 45 -9.21 15.47 -2.74
N GLY A 46 -8.53 16.60 -2.98
CA GLY A 46 -8.92 17.59 -3.98
C GLY A 46 -9.14 17.04 -5.40
N GLY A 47 -8.49 15.92 -5.75
CA GLY A 47 -8.73 15.21 -7.01
C GLY A 47 -10.10 14.53 -7.14
N LEU A 48 -10.89 14.49 -6.06
CA LEU A 48 -12.26 13.94 -6.04
C LEU A 48 -13.34 15.03 -6.03
N LEU A 49 -12.95 16.29 -6.12
CA LEU A 49 -13.89 17.41 -6.15
C LEU A 49 -14.78 17.34 -7.40
N GLY A 50 -16.08 17.22 -7.21
CA GLY A 50 -17.06 17.05 -8.29
C GLY A 50 -17.19 15.63 -8.84
N GLU A 51 -16.35 14.68 -8.42
CA GLU A 51 -16.41 13.28 -8.84
C GLU A 51 -17.35 12.44 -7.96
N THR A 52 -17.62 12.89 -6.72
CA THR A 52 -18.47 12.18 -5.77
C THR A 52 -18.98 13.10 -4.67
N ASP A 53 -20.20 12.82 -4.16
CA ASP A 53 -20.80 13.48 -3.00
C ASP A 53 -20.57 12.71 -1.69
N LEU A 54 -19.80 11.63 -1.71
CA LEU A 54 -19.51 10.82 -0.54
C LEU A 54 -18.78 11.65 0.54
N ARG A 55 -19.09 11.30 1.80
CA ARG A 55 -18.49 11.91 2.98
C ARG A 55 -17.77 10.88 3.83
N PHE A 56 -16.80 11.34 4.59
CA PHE A 56 -16.19 10.50 5.64
C PHE A 56 -17.20 10.21 6.75
N THR A 57 -17.08 9.03 7.33
CA THR A 57 -17.87 8.60 8.50
C THR A 57 -16.96 8.21 9.67
N ALA A 58 -17.43 8.40 10.91
CA ALA A 58 -16.83 7.80 12.09
C ALA A 58 -17.33 6.37 12.34
N GLU A 59 -18.48 6.02 11.78
CA GLU A 59 -19.10 4.71 11.94
C GLU A 59 -18.90 3.84 10.70
N TYR A 60 -18.87 2.52 10.88
CA TYR A 60 -18.78 1.56 9.80
C TYR A 60 -19.49 0.26 10.17
N ASP A 61 -20.04 -0.41 9.18
CA ASP A 61 -20.65 -1.72 9.29
C ASP A 61 -19.93 -2.73 8.40
N LEU A 62 -19.14 -3.60 9.01
CA LEU A 62 -18.41 -4.67 8.30
C LEU A 62 -19.34 -5.73 7.71
N GLY A 63 -20.54 -5.89 8.25
CA GLY A 63 -21.56 -6.81 7.73
C GLY A 63 -22.20 -6.35 6.44
N ALA A 64 -22.09 -5.05 6.13
CA ALA A 64 -22.68 -4.44 4.95
C ALA A 64 -21.79 -4.41 3.70
N ILE A 65 -20.58 -4.99 3.77
CA ILE A 65 -19.58 -4.92 2.69
C ILE A 65 -19.04 -6.29 2.28
N ASP A 66 -18.57 -6.39 1.06
CA ASP A 66 -17.92 -7.57 0.49
C ASP A 66 -16.39 -7.51 0.61
N VAL A 67 -15.83 -6.29 0.53
CA VAL A 67 -14.38 -6.03 0.55
C VAL A 67 -14.06 -4.86 1.46
N LEU A 68 -13.09 -5.06 2.32
CA LEU A 68 -12.52 -4.05 3.20
C LEU A 68 -11.11 -3.68 2.75
N PHE A 69 -10.84 -2.39 2.55
CA PHE A 69 -9.50 -1.87 2.38
C PHE A 69 -9.01 -1.22 3.67
N LEU A 70 -7.84 -1.65 4.15
CA LEU A 70 -7.15 -1.06 5.29
C LEU A 70 -6.06 -0.12 4.77
N CYS A 71 -6.31 1.19 4.90
CA CYS A 71 -5.42 2.27 4.43
C CYS A 71 -4.78 3.04 5.59
N SER A 72 -4.78 2.45 6.78
CA SER A 72 -4.22 3.05 7.98
C SER A 72 -2.69 3.01 8.00
N ALA A 73 -2.08 3.70 8.96
CA ALA A 73 -0.64 3.65 9.17
C ALA A 73 -0.17 2.24 9.56
N HIS A 74 1.12 1.94 9.33
CA HIS A 74 1.75 0.68 9.70
C HIS A 74 1.53 0.35 11.19
N GLY A 75 1.27 -0.91 11.49
CA GLY A 75 0.89 -1.43 12.81
C GLY A 75 -0.61 -1.37 13.12
N ARG A 76 -1.35 -0.48 12.47
CA ARG A 76 -2.77 -0.24 12.75
C ARG A 76 -3.69 -1.30 12.15
N SER A 77 -3.31 -1.94 11.06
CA SER A 77 -4.12 -2.98 10.45
C SER A 77 -4.24 -4.20 11.36
N ARG A 78 -3.16 -4.60 12.01
CA ARG A 78 -3.16 -5.69 12.99
C ARG A 78 -4.03 -5.37 14.20
N GLU A 79 -3.91 -4.16 14.75
CA GLU A 79 -4.76 -3.68 15.85
C GLU A 79 -6.25 -3.70 15.45
N PHE A 80 -6.58 -3.21 14.26
CA PHE A 80 -7.94 -3.18 13.76
C PHE A 80 -8.54 -4.59 13.64
N LEU A 81 -7.81 -5.53 13.04
CA LEU A 81 -8.29 -6.89 12.86
C LEU A 81 -8.45 -7.63 14.20
N ALA A 82 -7.61 -7.33 15.18
CA ALA A 82 -7.73 -7.91 16.52
C ALA A 82 -8.92 -7.35 17.32
N ALA A 83 -9.30 -6.10 17.06
CA ALA A 83 -10.38 -5.40 17.79
C ALA A 83 -11.78 -5.63 17.20
N ASN A 84 -11.90 -6.14 15.98
CA ASN A 84 -13.17 -6.26 15.27
C ASN A 84 -13.53 -7.71 14.95
N ALA A 85 -14.79 -8.10 15.18
CA ALA A 85 -15.33 -9.34 14.66
C ALA A 85 -15.52 -9.23 13.13
N LEU A 86 -14.87 -10.10 12.40
CA LEU A 86 -14.91 -10.08 10.93
C LEU A 86 -16.03 -11.01 10.44
N PRO A 87 -16.95 -10.54 9.57
CA PRO A 87 -17.95 -11.38 8.94
C PRO A 87 -17.31 -12.54 8.15
N GLU A 88 -17.97 -13.69 8.18
CA GLU A 88 -17.57 -14.81 7.33
C GLU A 88 -17.71 -14.43 5.85
N GLY A 89 -16.64 -14.59 5.07
CA GLY A 89 -16.64 -14.24 3.65
C GLY A 89 -16.12 -12.85 3.32
N LEU A 90 -15.96 -11.95 4.29
CA LEU A 90 -15.35 -10.63 4.06
C LEU A 90 -13.94 -10.79 3.49
N ARG A 91 -13.68 -10.12 2.38
CA ARG A 91 -12.33 -10.02 1.79
C ARG A 91 -11.64 -8.79 2.30
N ILE A 92 -10.33 -8.89 2.54
CA ILE A 92 -9.52 -7.81 3.11
C ILE A 92 -8.31 -7.55 2.22
N VAL A 93 -8.08 -6.29 1.90
CA VAL A 93 -6.86 -5.81 1.25
C VAL A 93 -6.17 -4.84 2.20
N ASP A 94 -5.00 -5.23 2.72
CA ASP A 94 -4.20 -4.38 3.60
C ASP A 94 -3.14 -3.62 2.80
N LEU A 95 -3.12 -2.30 2.92
CA LEU A 95 -2.15 -1.43 2.26
C LEU A 95 -0.96 -1.08 3.18
N ALA A 96 -1.03 -1.47 4.47
CA ALA A 96 0.09 -1.34 5.41
C ALA A 96 1.18 -2.40 5.16
N GLN A 97 2.21 -2.40 5.99
CA GLN A 97 3.27 -3.42 5.90
C GLN A 97 3.00 -4.66 6.76
N ASP A 98 1.94 -4.63 7.57
CA ASP A 98 1.70 -5.51 8.72
C ASP A 98 1.67 -6.99 8.37
N PHE A 99 1.23 -7.33 7.16
CA PHE A 99 1.02 -8.70 6.71
C PHE A 99 1.76 -9.04 5.40
N ARG A 100 2.71 -8.22 4.99
CA ARG A 100 3.51 -8.49 3.78
C ARG A 100 4.42 -9.71 3.92
N ASP A 101 4.61 -10.20 5.14
CA ASP A 101 5.28 -11.45 5.47
C ASP A 101 4.41 -12.70 5.26
N GLU A 102 3.18 -12.51 4.78
CA GLU A 102 2.15 -13.54 4.58
C GLU A 102 1.66 -14.19 5.88
N SER A 103 1.89 -13.55 7.04
CA SER A 103 1.31 -13.98 8.31
C SER A 103 -0.23 -13.92 8.31
N GLU A 104 -0.87 -14.61 9.22
CA GLU A 104 -2.32 -14.61 9.47
C GLU A 104 -3.18 -14.93 8.22
N GLY A 105 -2.66 -15.73 7.29
CA GLY A 105 -3.38 -16.15 6.08
C GLY A 105 -3.48 -15.09 5.00
N PHE A 106 -2.68 -14.03 5.09
CA PHE A 106 -2.54 -13.08 4.01
C PHE A 106 -1.71 -13.66 2.86
N VAL A 107 -2.07 -13.29 1.64
CA VAL A 107 -1.30 -13.57 0.42
C VAL A 107 -0.61 -12.29 -0.02
N TYR A 108 0.67 -12.37 -0.36
CA TYR A 108 1.41 -11.24 -0.89
C TYR A 108 0.84 -10.79 -2.23
N GLY A 109 0.36 -9.55 -2.28
CA GLY A 109 -0.53 -9.01 -3.31
C GLY A 109 0.19 -8.46 -4.54
N LEU A 110 1.20 -9.15 -5.06
CA LEU A 110 1.83 -8.85 -6.36
C LEU A 110 1.21 -9.77 -7.43
N PRO A 111 0.29 -9.27 -8.29
CA PRO A 111 -0.46 -10.11 -9.23
C PRO A 111 0.43 -10.83 -10.25
N GLU A 112 1.52 -10.22 -10.66
CA GLU A 112 2.49 -10.79 -11.60
C GLU A 112 3.14 -12.07 -11.06
N LEU A 113 3.25 -12.16 -9.73
CA LEU A 113 3.81 -13.31 -9.03
C LEU A 113 2.73 -14.29 -8.56
N ASN A 114 1.62 -13.78 -8.00
CA ASN A 114 0.69 -14.55 -7.18
C ASN A 114 -0.76 -14.50 -7.69
N ARG A 115 -1.00 -14.27 -8.97
CA ARG A 115 -2.36 -14.05 -9.53
C ARG A 115 -3.39 -15.08 -9.06
N ASP A 116 -3.09 -16.36 -9.16
CA ASP A 116 -4.05 -17.41 -8.81
C ASP A 116 -4.24 -17.54 -7.30
N ARG A 117 -3.18 -17.34 -6.51
CA ARG A 117 -3.26 -17.27 -5.06
C ARG A 117 -4.13 -16.08 -4.61
N ILE A 118 -3.97 -14.90 -5.23
CA ILE A 118 -4.76 -13.70 -4.94
C ILE A 118 -6.24 -13.92 -5.28
N ARG A 119 -6.55 -14.56 -6.41
CA ARG A 119 -7.93 -14.88 -6.79
C ARG A 119 -8.65 -15.75 -5.76
N ALA A 120 -7.95 -16.69 -5.16
CA ALA A 120 -8.46 -17.60 -4.15
C ALA A 120 -8.44 -17.01 -2.73
N ALA A 121 -7.67 -15.93 -2.51
CA ALA A 121 -7.46 -15.38 -1.18
C ALA A 121 -8.66 -14.59 -0.64
N ARG A 122 -8.84 -14.67 0.67
CA ARG A 122 -9.70 -13.74 1.43
C ARG A 122 -8.92 -12.55 1.98
N ARG A 123 -7.60 -12.66 2.13
CA ARG A 123 -6.74 -11.64 2.72
C ARG A 123 -5.54 -11.40 1.81
N VAL A 124 -5.34 -10.16 1.40
CA VAL A 124 -4.27 -9.75 0.48
C VAL A 124 -3.48 -8.62 1.12
N ALA A 125 -2.16 -8.77 1.23
CA ALA A 125 -1.25 -7.73 1.67
C ALA A 125 -0.64 -7.02 0.47
N ASN A 126 -1.04 -5.78 0.22
CA ASN A 126 -0.54 -4.98 -0.90
C ASN A 126 0.95 -4.65 -0.72
N PRO A 127 1.81 -4.89 -1.73
CA PRO A 127 3.24 -4.62 -1.67
C PRO A 127 3.61 -3.17 -1.42
N GLY A 128 4.82 -2.92 -0.91
CA GLY A 128 5.39 -1.59 -0.86
C GLY A 128 5.71 -1.04 -2.26
N CYS A 129 5.65 0.28 -2.42
CA CYS A 129 5.83 0.94 -3.73
C CYS A 129 7.19 0.62 -4.39
N PHE A 130 8.30 0.82 -3.68
CA PHE A 130 9.61 0.43 -4.19
C PHE A 130 9.79 -1.08 -4.34
N ALA A 131 9.20 -1.85 -3.42
CA ALA A 131 9.25 -3.30 -3.52
C ALA A 131 8.56 -3.78 -4.79
N THR A 132 7.40 -3.21 -5.14
CA THR A 132 6.73 -3.50 -6.41
C THR A 132 7.63 -3.21 -7.60
N ALA A 133 8.19 -1.99 -7.67
CA ALA A 133 9.02 -1.58 -8.80
C ALA A 133 10.28 -2.44 -8.96
N ILE A 134 11.00 -2.69 -7.86
CA ILE A 134 12.24 -3.47 -7.87
C ILE A 134 11.95 -4.95 -8.19
N GLN A 135 10.90 -5.53 -7.61
CA GLN A 135 10.53 -6.92 -7.88
C GLN A 135 10.08 -7.11 -9.32
N LEU A 136 9.28 -6.22 -9.89
CA LEU A 136 8.87 -6.32 -11.30
C LEU A 136 10.07 -6.27 -12.26
N ALA A 137 11.11 -5.51 -11.92
CA ALA A 137 12.35 -5.49 -12.71
C ALA A 137 13.18 -6.76 -12.55
N LEU A 138 13.25 -7.34 -11.35
CA LEU A 138 14.17 -8.43 -11.02
C LEU A 138 13.56 -9.83 -11.08
N LEU A 139 12.25 -9.99 -10.91
CA LEU A 139 11.58 -11.31 -10.90
C LEU A 139 11.81 -12.13 -12.17
N PRO A 140 11.81 -11.56 -13.40
CA PRO A 140 12.14 -12.33 -14.59
C PRO A 140 13.56 -12.91 -14.54
N LEU A 141 14.54 -12.16 -14.04
CA LEU A 141 15.92 -12.60 -13.89
C LEU A 141 16.06 -13.65 -12.77
N ALA A 142 15.36 -13.44 -11.65
CA ALA A 142 15.33 -14.38 -10.54
C ALA A 142 14.75 -15.74 -10.98
N ARG A 143 13.69 -15.73 -11.78
CA ARG A 143 13.07 -16.95 -12.33
C ARG A 143 14.03 -17.80 -13.15
N GLU A 144 14.91 -17.15 -13.91
CA GLU A 144 15.92 -17.82 -14.74
C GLU A 144 17.23 -18.10 -13.97
N GLY A 145 17.28 -17.80 -12.65
CA GLY A 145 18.47 -18.01 -11.81
C GLY A 145 19.66 -17.13 -12.18
N LEU A 146 19.41 -15.95 -12.75
CA LEU A 146 20.43 -15.04 -13.26
C LEU A 146 20.93 -14.02 -12.23
N LEU A 147 20.28 -13.88 -11.10
CA LEU A 147 20.71 -12.99 -10.01
C LEU A 147 21.77 -13.70 -9.16
N ARG A 148 23.02 -13.70 -9.61
CA ARG A 148 24.12 -14.45 -9.00
C ARG A 148 25.01 -13.61 -8.08
N GLU A 149 25.00 -12.32 -8.30
CA GLU A 149 25.81 -11.34 -7.57
C GLU A 149 24.92 -10.32 -6.89
N GLU A 150 25.50 -9.37 -6.18
CA GLU A 150 24.79 -8.26 -5.58
C GLU A 150 24.08 -7.40 -6.63
N VAL A 151 22.94 -6.85 -6.25
CA VAL A 151 22.16 -5.96 -7.12
C VAL A 151 22.17 -4.55 -6.55
N HIS A 152 22.60 -3.60 -7.35
CA HIS A 152 22.54 -2.18 -7.01
C HIS A 152 21.28 -1.56 -7.59
N ALA A 153 20.45 -1.01 -6.73
CA ALA A 153 19.19 -0.36 -7.10
C ALA A 153 19.15 1.08 -6.59
N THR A 154 18.89 2.01 -7.49
CA THR A 154 18.61 3.40 -7.15
C THR A 154 17.22 3.74 -7.63
N ALA A 155 16.38 4.32 -6.77
CA ALA A 155 15.03 4.68 -7.12
C ALA A 155 14.62 6.02 -6.52
N VAL A 156 13.80 6.76 -7.25
CA VAL A 156 13.33 8.09 -6.87
C VAL A 156 11.82 8.02 -6.58
N THR A 157 11.38 8.67 -5.52
CA THR A 157 9.98 8.82 -5.14
C THR A 157 9.63 10.27 -4.84
N GLY A 158 8.34 10.59 -4.88
CA GLY A 158 7.83 11.88 -4.44
C GLY A 158 7.59 11.94 -2.92
N SER A 159 7.09 13.09 -2.48
CA SER A 159 6.86 13.39 -1.06
C SER A 159 5.70 12.62 -0.44
N THR A 160 4.66 12.28 -1.21
CA THR A 160 3.48 11.56 -0.71
C THR A 160 3.78 10.17 -0.16
N GLY A 161 4.87 9.54 -0.61
CA GLY A 161 5.33 8.25 -0.07
C GLY A 161 5.70 8.28 1.42
N ALA A 162 5.86 9.45 2.03
CA ALA A 162 6.06 9.61 3.47
C ALA A 162 4.75 9.67 4.28
N GLY A 163 3.61 9.72 3.61
CA GLY A 163 2.29 9.86 4.24
C GLY A 163 1.90 11.32 4.50
N VAL A 164 0.67 11.50 4.98
CA VAL A 164 0.06 12.82 5.23
C VAL A 164 0.69 13.56 6.42
N LYS A 165 1.19 12.82 7.42
CA LYS A 165 1.73 13.44 8.64
C LYS A 165 2.96 14.28 8.32
N PRO A 166 2.97 15.58 8.62
CA PRO A 166 4.10 16.45 8.36
C PRO A 166 5.37 15.99 9.08
N SER A 167 6.51 16.15 8.41
CA SER A 167 7.83 15.89 9.00
C SER A 167 8.83 16.92 8.48
N ALA A 168 9.97 17.08 9.17
CA ALA A 168 11.00 18.02 8.79
C ALA A 168 11.48 17.85 7.33
N THR A 169 11.59 16.60 6.86
CA THR A 169 12.10 16.30 5.52
C THR A 169 11.02 16.29 4.42
N THR A 170 9.76 16.44 4.79
CA THR A 170 8.63 16.60 3.86
C THR A 170 8.04 18.01 3.89
N HIS A 171 8.57 18.86 4.76
CA HIS A 171 8.17 20.26 4.84
C HIS A 171 8.56 21.01 3.54
N PHE A 172 7.71 21.93 3.10
CA PHE A 172 7.90 22.69 1.85
C PHE A 172 9.30 23.30 1.76
N SER A 173 9.75 24.07 2.79
CA SER A 173 11.04 24.73 2.80
C SER A 173 12.26 23.79 2.71
N TRP A 174 12.10 22.53 3.16
CA TRP A 174 13.15 21.52 3.00
C TRP A 174 13.11 20.88 1.62
N ARG A 175 11.91 20.67 1.08
CA ARG A 175 11.69 19.82 -0.09
C ARG A 175 11.77 20.56 -1.40
N THR A 176 11.45 21.87 -1.44
CA THR A 176 11.53 22.70 -2.65
C THR A 176 12.92 22.63 -3.26
N ASP A 177 13.01 22.38 -4.57
CA ASP A 177 14.24 22.26 -5.36
C ASP A 177 15.28 21.27 -4.78
N ASN A 178 14.82 20.28 -4.00
CA ASN A 178 15.71 19.35 -3.30
C ASN A 178 15.38 17.90 -3.64
N ILE A 179 16.45 17.12 -3.86
CA ILE A 179 16.40 15.65 -3.89
C ILE A 179 17.36 15.11 -2.82
N SER A 180 16.92 14.17 -2.03
CA SER A 180 17.72 13.66 -0.92
C SER A 180 17.61 12.15 -0.79
N VAL A 181 18.73 11.50 -0.49
CA VAL A 181 18.81 10.08 -0.12
C VAL A 181 18.23 9.90 1.28
N TYR A 182 17.54 8.80 1.50
CA TYR A 182 17.06 8.39 2.83
C TYR A 182 17.11 6.86 2.98
N LYS A 183 17.35 6.37 4.19
CA LYS A 183 17.39 4.93 4.50
C LYS A 183 18.17 4.08 3.49
N ALA A 184 19.30 4.59 2.98
CA ALA A 184 20.18 3.81 2.11
C ALA A 184 20.57 2.49 2.79
N PHE A 185 20.51 1.39 2.07
CA PHE A 185 20.81 0.02 2.50
C PHE A 185 19.97 -0.52 3.68
N THR A 186 19.05 0.28 4.23
CA THR A 186 18.25 -0.07 5.43
C THR A 186 16.75 0.11 5.23
N HIS A 187 16.32 0.30 3.98
CA HIS A 187 14.91 0.52 3.69
C HIS A 187 14.06 -0.72 4.00
N GLN A 188 12.92 -0.54 4.66
CA GLN A 188 12.04 -1.64 5.10
C GLN A 188 11.54 -2.55 3.98
N HIS A 189 11.49 -2.07 2.73
CA HIS A 189 11.10 -2.89 1.59
C HIS A 189 12.12 -3.97 1.22
N LEU A 190 13.36 -3.89 1.68
CA LEU A 190 14.38 -4.91 1.42
C LEU A 190 13.97 -6.29 1.95
N SER A 191 13.26 -6.34 3.07
CA SER A 191 12.75 -7.59 3.65
C SER A 191 11.77 -8.31 2.69
N GLU A 192 10.79 -7.60 2.14
CA GLU A 192 9.82 -8.19 1.21
C GLU A 192 10.45 -8.53 -0.13
N ILE A 193 11.38 -7.70 -0.64
CA ILE A 193 12.12 -7.96 -1.88
C ILE A 193 12.96 -9.22 -1.75
N GLY A 194 13.79 -9.31 -0.70
CA GLY A 194 14.69 -10.44 -0.47
C GLY A 194 13.94 -11.76 -0.35
N ARG A 195 12.84 -11.78 0.43
CA ARG A 195 12.01 -12.98 0.56
C ARG A 195 11.47 -13.45 -0.80
N THR A 196 10.93 -12.53 -1.59
CA THR A 196 10.31 -12.85 -2.86
C THR A 196 11.33 -13.36 -3.89
N LEU A 197 12.47 -12.66 -4.03
CA LEU A 197 13.52 -13.06 -4.97
C LEU A 197 14.18 -14.38 -4.56
N GLY A 198 14.42 -14.60 -3.27
CA GLY A 198 14.96 -15.85 -2.76
C GLY A 198 14.04 -17.03 -3.02
N ALA A 199 12.74 -16.87 -2.75
CA ALA A 199 11.75 -17.91 -3.06
C ALA A 199 11.67 -18.21 -4.56
N MET A 200 11.77 -17.19 -5.43
CA MET A 200 11.72 -17.36 -6.88
C MET A 200 12.95 -18.10 -7.42
N GLN A 201 14.14 -17.84 -6.88
CA GLN A 201 15.37 -18.53 -7.30
C GLN A 201 15.56 -19.91 -6.68
N GLY A 202 14.73 -20.28 -5.70
CA GLY A 202 14.88 -21.55 -4.97
C GLY A 202 16.09 -21.57 -4.04
N GLY A 203 16.55 -20.41 -3.56
CA GLY A 203 17.73 -20.28 -2.70
C GLY A 203 17.84 -18.93 -2.02
N ALA A 204 19.05 -18.53 -1.66
CA ALA A 204 19.30 -17.22 -1.07
C ALA A 204 19.02 -16.10 -2.09
N ALA A 205 18.38 -15.04 -1.63
CA ALA A 205 18.27 -13.82 -2.42
C ALA A 205 19.66 -13.18 -2.58
N PRO A 206 19.93 -12.51 -3.72
CA PRO A 206 21.12 -11.67 -3.83
C PRO A 206 21.06 -10.55 -2.81
N GLU A 207 22.20 -10.00 -2.43
CA GLU A 207 22.25 -8.76 -1.66
C GLU A 207 21.72 -7.61 -2.51
N ILE A 208 20.81 -6.82 -1.95
CA ILE A 208 20.22 -5.66 -2.64
C ILE A 208 20.73 -4.36 -2.02
N ASN A 209 21.64 -3.74 -2.70
CA ASN A 209 22.22 -2.44 -2.34
C ASN A 209 21.27 -1.32 -2.82
N PHE A 210 20.29 -0.99 -1.99
CA PHE A 210 19.23 -0.06 -2.35
C PHE A 210 19.47 1.36 -1.83
N VAL A 211 19.45 2.34 -2.74
CA VAL A 211 19.58 3.77 -2.45
C VAL A 211 18.32 4.50 -2.88
N PRO A 212 17.32 4.65 -1.98
CA PRO A 212 16.13 5.43 -2.25
C PRO A 212 16.38 6.93 -2.14
N MET A 213 15.81 7.70 -3.07
CA MET A 213 15.82 9.16 -3.07
C MET A 213 14.39 9.70 -3.07
N ARG A 214 14.20 10.84 -2.40
CA ARG A 214 12.92 11.57 -2.41
C ARG A 214 13.15 12.95 -3.04
N GLY A 215 12.34 13.26 -4.05
CA GLY A 215 12.43 14.51 -4.81
C GLY A 215 11.28 15.47 -4.52
N ASP A 216 11.37 16.66 -5.13
CA ASP A 216 10.38 17.73 -5.09
C ASP A 216 9.25 17.48 -6.11
N PHE A 217 8.48 16.45 -5.89
CA PHE A 217 7.26 16.13 -6.63
C PHE A 217 6.34 15.28 -5.77
N THR A 218 5.09 15.13 -6.17
CA THR A 218 4.10 14.41 -5.36
C THR A 218 4.37 12.92 -5.32
N ARG A 219 4.61 12.28 -6.46
CA ARG A 219 4.83 10.82 -6.58
C ARG A 219 5.69 10.48 -7.78
#